data_ef44a9f71db32b11b0c99e6fbdb77368
#
_entry.id   ef44a9f71db32b11b0c99e6fbdb77368
#
_cell.length_a   1.000
_cell.length_b   1.000
_cell.length_c   1.000
_cell.angle_alpha   90.00
_cell.angle_beta   90.00
_cell.angle_gamma   90.00
#
_symmetry.space_group_name_H-M   'P 1'
#
loop_
_entity.id
_entity.type
_entity.pdbx_description
1 polymer ?
#
loop_
_entity_poly.entity_id
_entity_poly.type
_entity_poly.pdbx_seq_one_letter_code
_entity_poly.pdbx_strand_id
1 'polypeptide(L)'
;MWEVSRMRFHSIASFILRRHRAVIPAADLAVSPAQCRYLEQERRIGRQIFICRILFLVLFLFSWEISARIGILNDFIFSSPSRVLSCFLSMAADRTIFYHTGVTVLETLLSFFLVTWIGIFGAVALWSSRRLAKILEPYLVILNSLPKSALAPLLIVWLGNNMKTIITAAVFGSILTLYNGFLSMDPDQIRLIYTLGGKQKDVLTKVLLPGSVPLIISNMKVNIGLCLVGVIIGEFLSAQAGLGFLIIYGSQVFKLDLVIMSIVILCILSAILYQAVAVLERRCRQ
;
A
#
# COMPACT_ATOMS: atom_id res chain seq x y z
N MET A 1 -25.52 3.56 -18.86
CA MET A 1 -25.92 3.09 -17.51
C MET A 1 -24.80 2.19 -16.98
N TRP A 2 -23.61 2.72 -16.65
CA TRP A 2 -22.50 2.12 -15.89
C TRP A 2 -21.45 3.21 -15.64
N GLU A 3 -21.81 4.21 -14.84
CA GLU A 3 -20.89 5.25 -14.34
C GLU A 3 -21.02 5.41 -12.82
N VAL A 4 -20.93 4.30 -12.08
CA VAL A 4 -20.98 4.33 -10.61
C VAL A 4 -19.90 3.42 -10.05
N SER A 5 -18.65 3.66 -10.39
CA SER A 5 -17.54 3.01 -9.67
C SER A 5 -16.24 3.80 -9.72
N ARG A 6 -16.30 5.09 -9.35
CA ARG A 6 -15.11 5.84 -8.92
C ARG A 6 -15.27 6.37 -7.50
N MET A 7 -15.66 5.51 -6.58
CA MET A 7 -15.45 5.83 -5.17
C MET A 7 -13.97 5.58 -4.84
N ARG A 8 -13.21 6.65 -4.99
CA ARG A 8 -11.82 6.72 -4.53
C ARG A 8 -11.80 6.45 -3.03
N PHE A 9 -11.10 5.41 -2.62
CA PHE A 9 -10.67 5.20 -1.26
C PHE A 9 -9.76 6.36 -0.84
N HIS A 10 -10.36 7.46 -0.40
CA HIS A 10 -9.64 8.56 0.24
C HIS A 10 -9.28 8.12 1.66
N SER A 11 -8.03 7.93 1.86
CA SER A 11 -7.33 7.68 3.10
C SER A 11 -7.92 8.42 4.31
N ILE A 12 -8.20 7.66 5.37
CA ILE A 12 -8.88 8.10 6.59
C ILE A 12 -8.22 9.34 7.22
N ALA A 13 -6.89 9.42 7.27
CA ALA A 13 -6.18 10.55 7.88
C ALA A 13 -6.12 11.82 6.99
N SER A 14 -6.01 11.69 5.66
CA SER A 14 -6.09 12.86 4.77
C SER A 14 -7.51 13.42 4.67
N PHE A 15 -8.50 12.59 4.97
CA PHE A 15 -9.89 13.00 5.06
C PHE A 15 -10.15 13.83 6.34
N ILE A 16 -9.52 13.50 7.46
CA ILE A 16 -9.64 14.25 8.73
C ILE A 16 -8.93 15.61 8.64
N LEU A 17 -7.73 15.68 8.03
CA LEU A 17 -6.89 16.89 8.07
C LEU A 17 -7.08 17.86 6.89
N ARG A 18 -7.68 17.46 5.76
CA ARG A 18 -7.77 18.32 4.57
C ARG A 18 -9.10 19.03 4.32
N ARG A 19 -10.14 18.77 5.09
CA ARG A 19 -11.42 19.47 4.88
C ARG A 19 -11.44 20.90 5.41
N HIS A 20 -10.36 21.36 6.09
CA HIS A 20 -10.27 22.71 6.63
C HIS A 20 -9.47 23.72 5.77
N ARG A 21 -8.89 23.34 4.63
CA ARG A 21 -8.04 24.26 3.83
C ARG A 21 -8.35 24.33 2.35
N ALA A 22 -9.57 24.18 1.93
CA ALA A 22 -10.00 24.67 0.62
C ALA A 22 -11.08 25.73 0.81
N VAL A 23 -10.77 26.74 1.57
CA VAL A 23 -11.41 28.07 1.42
C VAL A 23 -10.65 28.71 0.26
N ILE A 24 -11.11 28.47 -0.95
CA ILE A 24 -10.89 29.42 -2.06
C ILE A 24 -11.58 30.70 -1.59
N PRO A 25 -10.86 31.82 -1.51
CA PRO A 25 -11.51 33.09 -1.17
C PRO A 25 -12.62 33.31 -2.20
N ALA A 26 -13.85 33.44 -1.73
CA ALA A 26 -15.06 33.54 -2.52
C ALA A 26 -15.20 34.91 -3.24
N ALA A 27 -14.09 35.61 -3.49
CA ALA A 27 -14.12 36.98 -3.97
C ALA A 27 -14.13 37.13 -5.50
N ASP A 28 -13.73 36.09 -6.29
CA ASP A 28 -13.51 36.31 -7.73
C ASP A 28 -14.19 35.34 -8.71
N LEU A 29 -15.02 34.44 -8.24
CA LEU A 29 -15.87 33.63 -9.11
C LEU A 29 -17.32 33.83 -8.70
N ALA A 30 -18.13 34.47 -9.58
CA ALA A 30 -19.57 34.56 -9.42
C ALA A 30 -20.21 33.16 -9.39
N VAL A 31 -20.10 32.49 -8.23
CA VAL A 31 -20.66 31.16 -8.00
C VAL A 31 -22.18 31.30 -7.98
N SER A 32 -22.84 30.69 -8.95
CA SER A 32 -24.30 30.66 -9.02
C SER A 32 -24.92 30.19 -7.70
N PRO A 33 -26.08 30.79 -7.27
CA PRO A 33 -26.78 30.33 -6.06
C PRO A 33 -27.11 28.82 -6.08
N ALA A 34 -27.32 28.24 -7.24
CA ALA A 34 -27.53 26.81 -7.42
C ALA A 34 -26.26 25.99 -7.08
N GLN A 35 -25.11 26.50 -7.47
CA GLN A 35 -23.81 25.86 -7.19
C GLN A 35 -23.46 25.94 -5.71
N CYS A 36 -23.78 27.04 -5.03
CA CYS A 36 -23.63 27.15 -3.57
C CYS A 36 -24.48 26.10 -2.84
N ARG A 37 -25.75 25.96 -3.20
CA ARG A 37 -26.63 24.94 -2.63
C ARG A 37 -26.14 23.52 -2.85
N TYR A 38 -25.66 23.22 -4.06
CA TYR A 38 -25.06 21.92 -4.38
C TYR A 38 -23.83 21.62 -3.51
N LEU A 39 -22.91 22.56 -3.37
CA LEU A 39 -21.72 22.42 -2.52
C LEU A 39 -22.05 22.26 -1.03
N GLU A 40 -23.09 22.94 -0.55
CA GLU A 40 -23.58 22.76 0.83
C GLU A 40 -24.20 21.38 1.04
N GLN A 41 -24.98 20.92 0.07
CA GLN A 41 -25.57 19.59 0.11
C GLN A 41 -24.50 18.51 0.09
N GLU A 42 -23.51 18.60 -0.78
CA GLU A 42 -22.34 17.72 -0.82
C GLU A 42 -21.57 17.71 0.51
N ARG A 43 -21.39 18.87 1.13
CA ARG A 43 -20.75 18.99 2.45
C ARG A 43 -21.59 18.30 3.55
N ARG A 44 -22.91 18.45 3.53
CA ARG A 44 -23.82 17.78 4.50
C ARG A 44 -23.77 16.27 4.34
N ILE A 45 -23.89 15.78 3.12
CA ILE A 45 -23.79 14.34 2.80
C ILE A 45 -22.43 13.80 3.25
N GLY A 46 -21.34 14.48 2.92
CA GLY A 46 -20.01 14.05 3.33
C GLY A 46 -19.82 14.03 4.86
N ARG A 47 -20.46 14.95 5.61
CA ARG A 47 -20.43 14.94 7.08
C ARG A 47 -21.25 13.78 7.63
N GLN A 48 -22.44 13.52 7.09
CA GLN A 48 -23.27 12.40 7.49
C GLN A 48 -22.54 11.06 7.26
N ILE A 49 -21.94 10.87 6.07
CA ILE A 49 -21.15 9.68 5.78
C ILE A 49 -19.99 9.51 6.78
N PHE A 50 -19.31 10.59 7.14
CA PHE A 50 -18.23 10.55 8.13
C PHE A 50 -18.73 10.15 9.52
N ILE A 51 -19.83 10.77 9.96
CA ILE A 51 -20.47 10.44 11.27
C ILE A 51 -20.91 8.97 11.28
N CYS A 52 -21.57 8.50 10.21
CA CYS A 52 -21.99 7.11 10.12
C CYS A 52 -20.81 6.13 10.17
N ARG A 53 -19.69 6.46 9.55
CA ARG A 53 -18.46 5.62 9.62
C ARG A 53 -17.89 5.54 11.03
N ILE A 54 -17.81 6.67 11.72
CA ILE A 54 -17.32 6.70 13.11
C ILE A 54 -18.31 5.95 14.01
N LEU A 55 -19.61 6.19 13.85
CA LEU A 55 -20.64 5.53 14.64
C LEU A 55 -20.56 4.01 14.45
N PHE A 56 -20.43 3.53 13.21
CA PHE A 56 -20.25 2.11 12.93
C PHE A 56 -19.02 1.51 13.62
N LEU A 57 -17.88 2.22 13.56
CA LEU A 57 -16.65 1.77 14.22
C LEU A 57 -16.81 1.72 15.75
N VAL A 58 -17.40 2.76 16.32
CA VAL A 58 -17.64 2.83 17.78
C VAL A 58 -18.61 1.73 18.22
N LEU A 59 -19.72 1.54 17.48
CA LEU A 59 -20.66 0.46 17.77
C LEU A 59 -20.00 -0.92 17.67
N PHE A 60 -19.15 -1.14 16.67
CA PHE A 60 -18.41 -2.39 16.53
C PHE A 60 -17.48 -2.63 17.74
N LEU A 61 -16.66 -1.64 18.11
CA LEU A 61 -15.76 -1.77 19.27
C LEU A 61 -16.52 -1.96 20.57
N PHE A 62 -17.64 -1.25 20.72
CA PHE A 62 -18.49 -1.36 21.90
C PHE A 62 -19.18 -2.72 22.00
N SER A 63 -19.73 -3.24 20.88
CA SER A 63 -20.32 -4.57 20.84
C SER A 63 -19.29 -5.67 21.12
N TRP A 64 -18.07 -5.52 20.62
CA TRP A 64 -16.97 -6.44 20.91
C TRP A 64 -16.59 -6.43 22.39
N GLU A 65 -16.40 -5.26 22.98
CA GLU A 65 -16.09 -5.12 24.41
C GLU A 65 -17.19 -5.72 25.31
N ILE A 66 -18.48 -5.44 24.98
CA ILE A 66 -19.60 -5.98 25.75
C ILE A 66 -19.69 -7.50 25.62
N SER A 67 -19.55 -8.03 24.40
CA SER A 67 -19.62 -9.48 24.15
C SER A 67 -18.51 -10.24 24.88
N ALA A 68 -17.33 -9.64 25.00
CA ALA A 68 -16.24 -10.18 25.80
C ALA A 68 -16.56 -10.13 27.31
N ARG A 69 -17.08 -9.01 27.83
CA ARG A 69 -17.43 -8.86 29.27
C ARG A 69 -18.57 -9.74 29.73
N ILE A 70 -19.59 -9.98 28.87
CA ILE A 70 -20.74 -10.83 29.21
C ILE A 70 -20.38 -12.32 29.10
N GLY A 71 -19.20 -12.67 28.57
CA GLY A 71 -18.74 -14.04 28.41
C GLY A 71 -19.36 -14.77 27.20
N ILE A 72 -20.03 -14.04 26.28
CA ILE A 72 -20.50 -14.59 24.99
C ILE A 72 -19.27 -14.97 24.14
N LEU A 73 -18.25 -14.13 24.15
CA LEU A 73 -16.95 -14.42 23.56
C LEU A 73 -15.99 -14.86 24.67
N ASN A 74 -15.34 -15.98 24.44
CA ASN A 74 -14.30 -16.44 25.38
C ASN A 74 -13.13 -15.45 25.35
N ASP A 75 -12.93 -14.71 26.44
CA ASP A 75 -11.89 -13.68 26.60
C ASP A 75 -10.50 -14.20 26.27
N PHE A 76 -10.28 -15.48 26.48
CA PHE A 76 -8.99 -16.12 26.19
C PHE A 76 -8.74 -16.27 24.69
N ILE A 77 -9.80 -16.44 23.87
CA ILE A 77 -9.70 -16.67 22.43
C ILE A 77 -9.89 -15.37 21.63
N PHE A 78 -10.78 -14.50 22.06
CA PHE A 78 -11.16 -13.33 21.26
C PHE A 78 -10.58 -12.01 21.77
N SER A 79 -9.97 -12.01 22.99
CA SER A 79 -9.50 -10.79 23.65
C SER A 79 -10.61 -9.71 23.76
N SER A 80 -10.26 -8.51 24.18
CA SER A 80 -11.15 -7.34 24.20
C SER A 80 -10.38 -6.07 23.85
N PRO A 81 -11.03 -5.03 23.33
CA PRO A 81 -10.39 -3.74 23.06
C PRO A 81 -9.64 -3.15 24.24
N SER A 82 -10.16 -3.30 25.46
CA SER A 82 -9.50 -2.83 26.69
C SER A 82 -8.21 -3.59 26.97
N ARG A 83 -8.19 -4.91 26.78
CA ARG A 83 -6.98 -5.76 26.97
C ARG A 83 -5.93 -5.47 25.90
N VAL A 84 -6.34 -5.31 24.64
CA VAL A 84 -5.46 -4.92 23.55
C VAL A 84 -4.78 -3.56 23.85
N LEU A 85 -5.54 -2.58 24.34
CA LEU A 85 -4.99 -1.28 24.74
C LEU A 85 -4.02 -1.40 25.91
N SER A 86 -4.37 -2.18 26.93
CA SER A 86 -3.47 -2.44 28.07
C SER A 86 -2.17 -3.10 27.64
N CYS A 87 -2.24 -4.11 26.74
CA CYS A 87 -1.07 -4.76 26.17
C CYS A 87 -0.19 -3.76 25.40
N PHE A 88 -0.80 -2.89 24.60
CA PHE A 88 -0.09 -1.81 23.89
C PHE A 88 0.63 -0.86 24.85
N LEU A 89 -0.05 -0.40 25.91
CA LEU A 89 0.52 0.54 26.88
C LEU A 89 1.69 -0.08 27.64
N SER A 90 1.60 -1.35 28.04
CA SER A 90 2.69 -2.05 28.71
C SER A 90 3.93 -2.18 27.81
N MET A 91 3.75 -2.62 26.56
CA MET A 91 4.86 -2.74 25.61
C MET A 91 5.40 -1.40 25.13
N ALA A 92 4.58 -0.35 25.15
CA ALA A 92 5.03 1.00 24.86
C ALA A 92 5.89 1.58 25.98
N ALA A 93 5.57 1.28 27.25
CA ALA A 93 6.38 1.64 28.41
C ALA A 93 7.77 1.00 28.35
N ASP A 94 7.83 -0.27 27.98
CA ASP A 94 9.09 -1.03 27.81
C ASP A 94 9.81 -0.72 26.49
N ARG A 95 9.24 0.11 25.63
CA ARG A 95 9.73 0.45 24.28
C ARG A 95 9.85 -0.73 23.31
N THR A 96 9.48 -1.93 23.69
CA THR A 96 9.60 -3.13 22.86
C THR A 96 8.75 -3.07 21.61
N ILE A 97 7.54 -2.47 21.68
CA ILE A 97 6.67 -2.32 20.52
C ILE A 97 7.28 -1.41 19.43
N PHE A 98 7.98 -0.35 19.84
CA PHE A 98 8.64 0.56 18.89
C PHE A 98 9.82 -0.12 18.19
N TYR A 99 10.54 -1.00 18.89
CA TYR A 99 11.60 -1.80 18.29
C TYR A 99 11.04 -2.73 17.20
N HIS A 100 10.03 -3.55 17.53
CA HIS A 100 9.41 -4.48 16.56
C HIS A 100 8.77 -3.74 15.39
N THR A 101 8.06 -2.65 15.66
CA THR A 101 7.48 -1.81 14.59
C THR A 101 8.57 -1.21 13.70
N GLY A 102 9.67 -0.73 14.29
CA GLY A 102 10.82 -0.18 13.57
C GLY A 102 11.47 -1.18 12.63
N VAL A 103 11.63 -2.43 13.05
CA VAL A 103 12.15 -3.53 12.23
C VAL A 103 11.26 -3.76 11.01
N THR A 104 9.95 -3.98 11.22
CA THR A 104 9.00 -4.18 10.12
C THR A 104 8.96 -3.00 9.14
N VAL A 105 8.99 -1.75 9.64
CA VAL A 105 9.04 -0.55 8.80
C VAL A 105 10.31 -0.49 7.98
N LEU A 106 11.47 -0.72 8.59
CA LEU A 106 12.77 -0.67 7.93
C LEU A 106 12.85 -1.72 6.81
N GLU A 107 12.48 -2.96 7.10
CA GLU A 107 12.47 -4.04 6.12
C GLU A 107 11.50 -3.76 4.98
N THR A 108 10.32 -3.24 5.28
CA THR A 108 9.33 -2.86 4.25
C THR A 108 9.83 -1.75 3.35
N LEU A 109 10.41 -0.68 3.91
CA LEU A 109 10.92 0.44 3.13
C LEU A 109 12.12 0.04 2.26
N LEU A 110 13.08 -0.70 2.82
CA LEU A 110 14.23 -1.17 2.07
C LEU A 110 13.81 -2.09 0.91
N SER A 111 12.92 -3.05 1.18
CA SER A 111 12.38 -3.94 0.15
C SER A 111 11.60 -3.16 -0.91
N PHE A 112 10.79 -2.19 -0.50
CA PHE A 112 10.02 -1.33 -1.40
C PHE A 112 10.92 -0.52 -2.35
N PHE A 113 11.97 0.12 -1.85
CA PHE A 113 12.90 0.86 -2.69
C PHE A 113 13.61 -0.08 -3.67
N LEU A 114 14.09 -1.22 -3.22
CA LEU A 114 14.77 -2.19 -4.09
C LEU A 114 13.84 -2.75 -5.16
N VAL A 115 12.62 -3.16 -4.80
CA VAL A 115 11.62 -3.66 -5.77
C VAL A 115 11.27 -2.59 -6.79
N THR A 116 11.11 -1.33 -6.37
CA THR A 116 10.80 -0.22 -7.27
C THR A 116 11.94 0.03 -8.25
N TRP A 117 13.18 0.12 -7.78
CA TRP A 117 14.34 0.33 -8.63
C TRP A 117 14.57 -0.82 -9.60
N ILE A 118 14.57 -2.07 -9.12
CA ILE A 118 14.75 -3.25 -9.98
C ILE A 118 13.59 -3.35 -10.98
N GLY A 119 12.36 -3.01 -10.56
CA GLY A 119 11.18 -2.98 -11.42
C GLY A 119 11.33 -2.00 -12.58
N ILE A 120 11.76 -0.76 -12.30
CA ILE A 120 12.00 0.27 -13.32
C ILE A 120 13.12 -0.16 -14.27
N PHE A 121 14.28 -0.58 -13.73
CA PHE A 121 15.41 -1.01 -14.57
C PHE A 121 15.06 -2.23 -15.41
N GLY A 122 14.36 -3.23 -14.85
CA GLY A 122 13.90 -4.40 -15.58
C GLY A 122 12.93 -4.05 -16.71
N ALA A 123 11.96 -3.18 -16.45
CA ALA A 123 11.01 -2.72 -17.46
C ALA A 123 11.69 -1.93 -18.58
N VAL A 124 12.65 -1.04 -18.25
CA VAL A 124 13.46 -0.31 -19.23
C VAL A 124 14.32 -1.26 -20.06
N ALA A 125 14.93 -2.28 -19.46
CA ALA A 125 15.72 -3.27 -20.17
C ALA A 125 14.85 -4.08 -21.17
N LEU A 126 13.66 -4.50 -20.76
CA LEU A 126 12.70 -5.18 -21.65
C LEU A 126 12.26 -4.28 -22.80
N TRP A 127 11.91 -3.04 -22.51
CA TRP A 127 11.51 -2.07 -23.53
C TRP A 127 12.66 -1.77 -24.51
N SER A 128 13.88 -1.69 -24.01
CA SER A 128 15.05 -1.38 -24.84
C SER A 128 15.44 -2.50 -25.80
N SER A 129 15.10 -3.74 -25.49
CA SER A 129 15.45 -4.92 -26.31
C SER A 129 14.25 -5.80 -26.59
N ARG A 130 13.70 -5.69 -27.81
CA ARG A 130 12.58 -6.51 -28.28
C ARG A 130 12.86 -8.03 -28.21
N ARG A 131 14.13 -8.42 -28.36
CA ARG A 131 14.53 -9.84 -28.24
C ARG A 131 14.43 -10.30 -26.80
N LEU A 132 14.98 -9.49 -25.86
CA LEU A 132 14.94 -9.78 -24.44
C LEU A 132 13.49 -9.86 -23.92
N ALA A 133 12.64 -8.93 -24.35
CA ALA A 133 11.23 -8.94 -24.00
C ALA A 133 10.54 -10.24 -24.43
N LYS A 134 10.66 -10.63 -25.71
CA LYS A 134 10.06 -11.86 -26.24
C LYS A 134 10.52 -13.14 -25.53
N ILE A 135 11.75 -13.14 -25.01
CA ILE A 135 12.31 -14.29 -24.28
C ILE A 135 11.79 -14.31 -22.84
N LEU A 136 11.82 -13.17 -22.14
CA LEU A 136 11.57 -13.13 -20.70
C LEU A 136 10.09 -12.94 -20.34
N GLU A 137 9.29 -12.30 -21.20
CA GLU A 137 7.88 -12.02 -20.92
C GLU A 137 7.07 -13.26 -20.51
N PRO A 138 7.15 -14.43 -21.21
CA PRO A 138 6.41 -15.62 -20.81
C PRO A 138 6.79 -16.10 -19.40
N TYR A 139 8.08 -16.07 -19.07
CA TYR A 139 8.56 -16.45 -17.73
C TYR A 139 8.11 -15.49 -16.65
N LEU A 140 8.15 -14.18 -16.92
CA LEU A 140 7.67 -13.16 -15.97
C LEU A 140 6.16 -13.32 -15.72
N VAL A 141 5.36 -13.62 -16.74
CA VAL A 141 3.92 -13.88 -16.61
C VAL A 141 3.68 -15.10 -15.72
N ILE A 142 4.38 -16.20 -15.98
CA ILE A 142 4.25 -17.43 -15.17
C ILE A 142 4.64 -17.15 -13.72
N LEU A 143 5.81 -16.54 -13.48
CA LEU A 143 6.29 -16.24 -12.14
C LEU A 143 5.38 -15.26 -11.38
N ASN A 144 4.78 -14.30 -12.07
CA ASN A 144 3.83 -13.38 -11.46
C ASN A 144 2.49 -14.05 -11.12
N SER A 145 2.10 -15.09 -11.87
CA SER A 145 0.84 -15.82 -11.67
C SER A 145 0.90 -16.81 -10.50
N LEU A 146 2.09 -17.17 -10.04
CA LEU A 146 2.26 -18.09 -8.91
C LEU A 146 1.79 -17.42 -7.59
N PRO A 147 1.07 -18.16 -6.71
CA PRO A 147 0.68 -17.67 -5.41
C PRO A 147 1.91 -17.35 -4.56
N LYS A 148 2.13 -16.05 -4.31
CA LYS A 148 3.34 -15.57 -3.60
C LYS A 148 3.45 -16.15 -2.19
N SER A 149 2.32 -16.35 -1.50
CA SER A 149 2.25 -16.99 -0.19
C SER A 149 2.68 -18.46 -0.21
N ALA A 150 2.38 -19.18 -1.29
CA ALA A 150 2.79 -20.57 -1.46
C ALA A 150 4.28 -20.70 -1.80
N LEU A 151 4.85 -19.71 -2.50
CA LEU A 151 6.28 -19.68 -2.81
C LEU A 151 7.15 -19.24 -1.62
N ALA A 152 6.60 -18.51 -0.66
CA ALA A 152 7.36 -17.92 0.43
C ALA A 152 8.21 -18.95 1.21
N PRO A 153 7.69 -20.11 1.65
CA PRO A 153 8.50 -21.10 2.35
C PRO A 153 9.66 -21.62 1.50
N LEU A 154 9.44 -21.86 0.21
CA LEU A 154 10.47 -22.34 -0.72
C LEU A 154 11.57 -21.29 -0.93
N LEU A 155 11.17 -20.04 -1.12
CA LEU A 155 12.11 -18.93 -1.30
C LEU A 155 12.94 -18.69 -0.03
N ILE A 156 12.36 -18.87 1.16
CA ILE A 156 13.08 -18.74 2.42
C ILE A 156 14.11 -19.85 2.58
N VAL A 157 13.78 -21.08 2.19
CA VAL A 157 14.74 -22.20 2.22
C VAL A 157 15.91 -21.95 1.25
N TRP A 158 15.64 -21.40 0.05
CA TRP A 158 16.67 -21.18 -0.96
C TRP A 158 17.52 -19.93 -0.71
N LEU A 159 16.90 -18.82 -0.30
CA LEU A 159 17.53 -17.50 -0.21
C LEU A 159 17.79 -17.06 1.24
N GLY A 160 17.31 -17.83 2.19
CA GLY A 160 17.30 -17.46 3.60
C GLY A 160 16.17 -16.50 3.96
N ASN A 161 15.97 -16.27 5.24
CA ASN A 161 15.03 -15.26 5.72
C ASN A 161 15.67 -13.88 5.63
N ASN A 162 15.67 -13.32 4.44
CA ASN A 162 16.30 -12.05 4.12
C ASN A 162 15.41 -11.26 3.17
N MET A 163 15.69 -9.96 3.06
CA MET A 163 15.07 -9.07 2.05
C MET A 163 15.08 -9.64 0.63
N LYS A 164 16.06 -10.52 0.29
CA LYS A 164 16.14 -11.16 -1.03
C LYS A 164 14.88 -11.95 -1.38
N THR A 165 14.29 -12.66 -0.41
CA THR A 165 13.06 -13.43 -0.57
C THR A 165 11.87 -12.51 -0.90
N ILE A 166 11.73 -11.43 -0.16
CA ILE A 166 10.65 -10.44 -0.33
C ILE A 166 10.75 -9.76 -1.69
N ILE A 167 11.96 -9.32 -2.06
CA ILE A 167 12.24 -8.68 -3.34
C ILE A 167 11.92 -9.63 -4.49
N THR A 168 12.37 -10.88 -4.41
CA THR A 168 12.13 -11.87 -5.46
C THR A 168 10.63 -12.09 -5.70
N ALA A 169 9.83 -12.16 -4.64
CA ALA A 169 8.38 -12.34 -4.75
C ALA A 169 7.65 -11.14 -5.38
N ALA A 170 8.12 -9.91 -5.16
CA ALA A 170 7.45 -8.68 -5.59
C ALA A 170 7.93 -8.15 -6.96
N VAL A 171 9.18 -8.42 -7.31
CA VAL A 171 9.88 -7.82 -8.46
C VAL A 171 9.25 -8.19 -9.81
N PHE A 172 8.85 -9.45 -9.99
CA PHE A 172 8.30 -9.93 -11.28
C PHE A 172 7.03 -9.18 -11.67
N GLY A 173 6.11 -8.99 -10.73
CA GLY A 173 4.89 -8.22 -10.95
C GLY A 173 5.17 -6.75 -11.25
N SER A 174 6.14 -6.16 -10.57
CA SER A 174 6.54 -4.77 -10.78
C SER A 174 7.12 -4.57 -12.18
N ILE A 175 8.05 -5.42 -12.62
CA ILE A 175 8.64 -5.38 -13.97
C ILE A 175 7.55 -5.49 -15.03
N LEU A 176 6.66 -6.50 -14.90
CA LEU A 176 5.62 -6.75 -15.89
C LEU A 176 4.63 -5.59 -15.99
N THR A 177 4.19 -5.05 -14.85
CA THR A 177 3.26 -3.92 -14.81
C THR A 177 3.84 -2.67 -15.47
N LEU A 178 5.10 -2.34 -15.16
CA LEU A 178 5.77 -1.20 -15.74
C LEU A 178 6.07 -1.41 -17.23
N TYR A 179 6.50 -2.61 -17.64
CA TYR A 179 6.76 -2.93 -19.03
C TYR A 179 5.49 -2.81 -19.89
N ASN A 180 4.36 -3.38 -19.44
CA ASN A 180 3.08 -3.26 -20.13
C ASN A 180 2.62 -1.78 -20.22
N GLY A 181 2.87 -1.00 -19.17
CA GLY A 181 2.61 0.42 -19.20
C GLY A 181 3.48 1.19 -20.19
N PHE A 182 4.74 0.82 -20.35
CA PHE A 182 5.61 1.39 -21.37
C PHE A 182 5.14 1.07 -22.78
N LEU A 183 4.58 -0.13 -22.99
CA LEU A 183 4.00 -0.51 -24.29
C LEU A 183 2.68 0.21 -24.61
N SER A 184 1.96 0.67 -23.59
CA SER A 184 0.69 1.40 -23.75
C SER A 184 0.87 2.90 -24.01
N MET A 185 2.11 3.39 -24.06
CA MET A 185 2.39 4.79 -24.42
C MET A 185 2.01 5.08 -25.87
N ASP A 186 1.58 6.32 -26.11
CA ASP A 186 1.15 6.79 -27.43
C ASP A 186 2.27 6.62 -28.46
N PRO A 187 2.05 5.79 -29.49
CA PRO A 187 3.05 5.53 -30.52
C PRO A 187 3.38 6.78 -31.36
N ASP A 188 2.49 7.76 -31.44
CA ASP A 188 2.73 8.96 -32.23
C ASP A 188 3.75 9.89 -31.55
N GLN A 189 3.78 9.93 -30.23
CA GLN A 189 4.83 10.64 -29.48
C GLN A 189 6.20 10.01 -29.71
N ILE A 190 6.27 8.69 -29.78
CA ILE A 190 7.51 7.95 -30.05
C ILE A 190 7.97 8.23 -31.50
N ARG A 191 7.06 8.19 -32.46
CA ARG A 191 7.35 8.48 -33.88
C ARG A 191 7.84 9.91 -34.07
N LEU A 192 7.25 10.87 -33.36
CA LEU A 192 7.68 12.27 -33.43
C LEU A 192 9.15 12.44 -33.09
N ILE A 193 9.65 11.78 -32.04
CA ILE A 193 11.08 11.87 -31.68
C ILE A 193 11.96 11.29 -32.78
N TYR A 194 11.57 10.17 -33.41
CA TYR A 194 12.35 9.60 -34.51
C TYR A 194 12.33 10.48 -35.77
N THR A 195 11.21 11.14 -36.11
CA THR A 195 11.13 12.07 -37.25
C THR A 195 12.00 13.32 -37.03
N LEU A 196 12.20 13.72 -35.77
CA LEU A 196 13.11 14.81 -35.40
C LEU A 196 14.58 14.38 -35.33
N GLY A 197 14.93 13.15 -35.76
CA GLY A 197 16.31 12.62 -35.75
C GLY A 197 16.76 12.08 -34.40
N GLY A 198 15.86 11.93 -33.42
CA GLY A 198 16.17 11.37 -32.11
C GLY A 198 16.44 9.87 -32.16
N LYS A 199 17.20 9.38 -31.16
CA LYS A 199 17.54 7.97 -30.99
C LYS A 199 16.66 7.32 -29.92
N GLN A 200 16.73 5.99 -29.78
CA GLN A 200 16.01 5.24 -28.76
C GLN A 200 16.25 5.79 -27.34
N LYS A 201 17.44 6.29 -27.03
CA LYS A 201 17.73 6.93 -25.75
C LYS A 201 16.95 8.23 -25.55
N ASP A 202 16.74 9.01 -26.62
CA ASP A 202 15.95 10.23 -26.56
C ASP A 202 14.47 9.93 -26.30
N VAL A 203 13.93 8.88 -26.94
CA VAL A 203 12.57 8.38 -26.67
C VAL A 203 12.45 7.98 -25.20
N LEU A 204 13.41 7.21 -24.66
CA LEU A 204 13.39 6.76 -23.28
C LEU A 204 13.37 7.94 -22.29
N THR A 205 14.26 8.91 -22.48
CA THR A 205 14.50 9.98 -21.49
C THR A 205 13.52 11.15 -21.63
N LYS A 206 13.02 11.44 -22.84
CA LYS A 206 12.20 12.62 -23.12
C LYS A 206 10.70 12.30 -23.20
N VAL A 207 10.34 11.06 -23.53
CA VAL A 207 8.93 10.64 -23.69
C VAL A 207 8.54 9.56 -22.69
N LEU A 208 9.26 8.42 -22.71
CA LEU A 208 8.82 7.24 -21.97
C LEU A 208 8.89 7.45 -20.45
N LEU A 209 10.06 7.78 -19.91
CA LEU A 209 10.21 7.96 -18.45
C LEU A 209 9.35 9.10 -17.90
N PRO A 210 9.37 10.33 -18.48
CA PRO A 210 8.49 11.40 -17.99
C PRO A 210 7.01 11.09 -18.14
N GLY A 211 6.59 10.52 -19.26
CA GLY A 211 5.18 10.16 -19.51
C GLY A 211 4.69 9.02 -18.61
N SER A 212 5.62 8.16 -18.15
CA SER A 212 5.29 7.02 -17.27
C SER A 212 5.31 7.35 -15.79
N VAL A 213 5.66 8.57 -15.36
CA VAL A 213 5.71 8.94 -13.93
C VAL A 213 4.40 8.60 -13.20
N PRO A 214 3.20 8.90 -13.72
CA PRO A 214 1.95 8.53 -13.04
C PRO A 214 1.78 7.02 -12.89
N LEU A 215 2.21 6.25 -13.89
CA LEU A 215 2.18 4.79 -13.84
C LEU A 215 3.17 4.24 -12.82
N ILE A 216 4.41 4.76 -12.80
CA ILE A 216 5.43 4.36 -11.83
C ILE A 216 4.92 4.57 -10.41
N ILE A 217 4.33 5.73 -10.12
CA ILE A 217 3.79 6.04 -8.79
C ILE A 217 2.58 5.14 -8.46
N SER A 218 1.73 4.84 -9.45
CA SER A 218 0.64 3.89 -9.25
C SER A 218 1.15 2.49 -8.91
N ASN A 219 2.19 2.03 -9.59
CA ASN A 219 2.87 0.76 -9.30
C ASN A 219 3.54 0.77 -7.90
N MET A 220 4.14 1.88 -7.50
CA MET A 220 4.70 2.05 -6.15
C MET A 220 3.64 1.83 -5.05
N LYS A 221 2.40 2.27 -5.24
CA LYS A 221 1.31 2.02 -4.27
C LYS A 221 0.98 0.54 -4.13
N VAL A 222 1.02 -0.20 -5.22
CA VAL A 222 0.82 -1.66 -5.19
C VAL A 222 2.02 -2.33 -4.52
N ASN A 223 3.22 -1.93 -4.88
CA ASN A 223 4.45 -2.51 -4.36
C ASN A 223 4.63 -2.33 -2.86
N ILE A 224 4.27 -1.16 -2.28
CA ILE A 224 4.40 -0.94 -0.84
C ILE A 224 3.55 -1.94 -0.04
N GLY A 225 2.34 -2.23 -0.51
CA GLY A 225 1.47 -3.24 0.09
C GLY A 225 2.01 -4.66 -0.08
N LEU A 226 2.51 -5.01 -1.27
CA LEU A 226 3.11 -6.32 -1.53
C LEU A 226 4.39 -6.55 -0.72
N CYS A 227 5.23 -5.52 -0.56
CA CYS A 227 6.43 -5.60 0.27
C CYS A 227 6.07 -5.80 1.74
N LEU A 228 5.08 -5.07 2.27
CA LEU A 228 4.63 -5.25 3.65
C LEU A 228 4.11 -6.68 3.89
N VAL A 229 3.28 -7.21 2.99
CA VAL A 229 2.81 -8.61 3.06
C VAL A 229 3.99 -9.60 3.01
N GLY A 230 4.96 -9.36 2.13
CA GLY A 230 6.15 -10.19 2.02
C GLY A 230 7.00 -10.17 3.29
N VAL A 231 7.19 -8.99 3.91
CA VAL A 231 7.89 -8.83 5.19
C VAL A 231 7.18 -9.62 6.29
N ILE A 232 5.86 -9.46 6.43
CA ILE A 232 5.07 -10.18 7.44
C ILE A 232 5.23 -11.69 7.28
N ILE A 233 5.16 -12.22 6.06
CA ILE A 233 5.36 -13.65 5.80
C ILE A 233 6.79 -14.08 6.17
N GLY A 234 7.79 -13.28 5.86
CA GLY A 234 9.17 -13.51 6.27
C GLY A 234 9.33 -13.55 7.78
N GLU A 235 8.74 -12.55 8.47
CA GLU A 235 8.75 -12.47 9.92
C GLU A 235 8.01 -13.66 10.58
N PHE A 236 6.94 -14.19 9.97
CA PHE A 236 6.23 -15.37 10.47
C PHE A 236 7.08 -16.63 10.47
N LEU A 237 7.92 -16.81 9.47
CA LEU A 237 8.56 -18.09 9.23
C LEU A 237 9.91 -18.25 9.97
N SER A 238 10.63 -17.16 10.21
CA SER A 238 11.98 -17.31 10.77
C SER A 238 12.56 -16.05 11.44
N ALA A 239 11.77 -14.99 11.67
CA ALA A 239 12.28 -13.80 12.33
C ALA A 239 12.34 -13.98 13.88
N GLN A 240 13.22 -13.18 14.51
CA GLN A 240 13.28 -13.00 15.96
C GLN A 240 12.80 -11.61 16.40
N ALA A 241 12.40 -10.77 15.43
CA ALA A 241 11.92 -9.42 15.64
C ALA A 241 10.90 -9.05 14.55
N GLY A 242 10.13 -8.00 14.77
CA GLY A 242 9.10 -7.52 13.86
C GLY A 242 7.69 -7.74 14.41
N LEU A 243 6.71 -7.11 13.77
CA LEU A 243 5.29 -7.24 14.15
C LEU A 243 4.75 -8.62 13.78
N GLY A 244 5.20 -9.18 12.66
CA GLY A 244 4.86 -10.54 12.26
C GLY A 244 5.39 -11.58 13.24
N PHE A 245 6.62 -11.42 13.74
CA PHE A 245 7.15 -12.25 14.82
C PHE A 245 6.25 -12.19 16.05
N LEU A 246 5.80 -11.01 16.47
CA LEU A 246 4.92 -10.88 17.64
C LEU A 246 3.58 -11.61 17.44
N ILE A 247 3.04 -11.63 16.22
CA ILE A 247 1.81 -12.35 15.88
C ILE A 247 2.03 -13.87 16.07
N ILE A 248 3.08 -14.42 15.49
CA ILE A 248 3.37 -15.86 15.60
C ILE A 248 3.70 -16.23 17.04
N TYR A 249 4.56 -15.47 17.70
CA TYR A 249 4.90 -15.69 19.10
C TYR A 249 3.65 -15.66 19.98
N GLY A 250 2.82 -14.62 19.84
CA GLY A 250 1.58 -14.46 20.59
C GLY A 250 0.60 -15.61 20.36
N SER A 251 0.51 -16.13 19.12
CA SER A 251 -0.34 -17.28 18.81
C SER A 251 0.19 -18.59 19.43
N GLN A 252 1.50 -18.79 19.43
CA GLN A 252 2.12 -19.99 20.04
C GLN A 252 2.02 -20.03 21.56
N VAL A 253 2.09 -18.87 22.22
CA VAL A 253 1.96 -18.76 23.68
C VAL A 253 0.54 -18.44 24.14
N PHE A 254 -0.44 -18.47 23.23
CA PHE A 254 -1.85 -18.16 23.49
C PHE A 254 -2.10 -16.77 24.09
N LYS A 255 -1.23 -15.79 23.80
CA LYS A 255 -1.40 -14.38 24.16
C LYS A 255 -2.11 -13.62 23.03
N LEU A 256 -3.41 -13.82 22.87
CA LEU A 256 -4.16 -13.26 21.74
C LEU A 256 -4.32 -11.74 21.79
N ASP A 257 -4.20 -11.15 22.98
CA ASP A 257 -4.10 -9.69 23.14
C ASP A 257 -2.91 -9.12 22.35
N LEU A 258 -1.76 -9.81 22.39
CA LEU A 258 -0.55 -9.46 21.64
C LEU A 258 -0.74 -9.62 20.13
N VAL A 259 -1.41 -10.69 19.70
CA VAL A 259 -1.69 -10.97 18.30
C VAL A 259 -2.57 -9.85 17.70
N ILE A 260 -3.70 -9.56 18.35
CA ILE A 260 -4.66 -8.57 17.87
C ILE A 260 -4.04 -7.17 17.91
N MET A 261 -3.31 -6.82 18.96
CA MET A 261 -2.57 -5.57 19.05
C MET A 261 -1.61 -5.40 17.86
N SER A 262 -0.82 -6.43 17.56
CA SER A 262 0.14 -6.39 16.45
C SER A 262 -0.54 -6.25 15.09
N ILE A 263 -1.69 -6.92 14.88
CA ILE A 263 -2.52 -6.77 13.67
C ILE A 263 -3.04 -5.34 13.54
N VAL A 264 -3.54 -4.74 14.62
CA VAL A 264 -4.03 -3.35 14.61
C VAL A 264 -2.90 -2.38 14.24
N ILE A 265 -1.73 -2.55 14.81
CA ILE A 265 -0.55 -1.73 14.47
C ILE A 265 -0.17 -1.91 13.00
N LEU A 266 -0.18 -3.14 12.47
CA LEU A 266 0.07 -3.41 11.06
C LEU A 266 -0.95 -2.73 10.14
N CYS A 267 -2.23 -2.72 10.50
CA CYS A 267 -3.27 -2.01 9.75
C CYS A 267 -3.01 -0.50 9.71
N ILE A 268 -2.63 0.09 10.84
CA ILE A 268 -2.29 1.51 10.93
C ILE A 268 -1.04 1.81 10.10
N LEU A 269 0.00 0.98 10.25
CA LEU A 269 1.25 1.11 9.50
C LEU A 269 1.02 1.03 7.99
N SER A 270 0.27 0.02 7.54
CA SER A 270 -0.11 -0.13 6.13
C SER A 270 -0.82 1.11 5.59
N ALA A 271 -1.77 1.66 6.36
CA ALA A 271 -2.48 2.87 5.98
C ALA A 271 -1.54 4.09 5.89
N ILE A 272 -0.59 4.24 6.80
CA ILE A 272 0.39 5.33 6.81
C ILE A 272 1.32 5.21 5.60
N LEU A 273 1.89 4.03 5.35
CA LEU A 273 2.80 3.78 4.24
C LEU A 273 2.12 4.01 2.89
N TYR A 274 0.90 3.48 2.72
CA TYR A 274 0.10 3.72 1.51
C TYR A 274 -0.17 5.22 1.29
N GLN A 275 -0.49 5.95 2.37
CA GLN A 275 -0.75 7.39 2.29
C GLN A 275 0.50 8.19 1.95
N ALA A 276 1.65 7.81 2.48
CA ALA A 276 2.92 8.47 2.15
C ALA A 276 3.17 8.43 0.63
N VAL A 277 2.98 7.25 0.01
CA VAL A 277 3.11 7.10 -1.45
C VAL A 277 2.00 7.87 -2.20
N ALA A 278 0.76 7.87 -1.69
CA ALA A 278 -0.35 8.60 -2.30
C ALA A 278 -0.17 10.14 -2.26
N VAL A 279 0.51 10.66 -1.24
CA VAL A 279 0.87 12.09 -1.17
C VAL A 279 1.93 12.42 -2.21
N LEU A 280 2.91 11.54 -2.41
CA LEU A 280 3.92 11.70 -3.46
C LEU A 280 3.26 11.80 -4.84
N GLU A 281 2.29 10.92 -5.16
CA GLU A 281 1.53 10.96 -6.42
C GLU A 281 0.88 12.32 -6.67
N ARG A 282 0.26 12.89 -5.63
CA ARG A 282 -0.44 14.17 -5.78
C ARG A 282 0.49 15.32 -6.12
N ARG A 283 1.73 15.28 -5.61
CA ARG A 283 2.75 16.29 -5.90
C ARG A 283 3.31 16.16 -7.33
N CYS A 284 3.45 14.94 -7.82
CA CYS A 284 3.95 14.70 -9.18
C CYS A 284 2.88 14.87 -10.27
N ARG A 285 1.60 15.00 -9.90
CA ARG A 285 0.48 15.18 -10.83
C ARG A 285 0.08 16.65 -11.02
N GLN A 286 0.66 17.55 -10.24
CA GLN A 286 0.55 19.01 -10.37
C GLN A 286 1.69 19.53 -11.23
#